data_a1b6d1b8caa7b4fbc4fa3f14a4c5f757
#
_entry.id   a1b6d1b8caa7b4fbc4fa3f14a4c5f757
#
_cell.length_a   1.000
_cell.length_b   1.000
_cell.length_c   1.000
_cell.angle_alpha   90.00
_cell.angle_beta   90.00
_cell.angle_gamma   90.00
#
_symmetry.space_group_name_H-M   'P 1'
#
loop_
_entity.id
_entity.type
_entity.pdbx_description
1 polymer ?
#
loop_
_entity_poly.entity_id
_entity_poly.type
_entity_poly.pdbx_seq_one_letter_code
_entity_poly.pdbx_strand_id
1 'polypeptide(L)'
;MALKRVWIASPNFSSRGGATPRLLVLHTAEGARTIESLGSYFQGNVSASSHAGADDKVNTIGEYVKRDKKAWTCSNYNGVSMNIEMCGFASWSTETWHAHPNMLDNCAKWIAEEAAHFGIPIVKLNASQAQGSGRGVCQHVDLGAGGGGHHDCGSGFPMNEVLTMAHGAPPPSPSPAPASDWSLTGDVVVPNPDGRLEVFEIRGRSVIHRYQSKPGGAWHSGWESLGEPGGDLLQLSVIPNKDGRLEVFTLAGDGRVKNRYQDKPGGAWHSGWGDLGVINTGQDITTARHADGRVGIWVRAANMDVWTREQRDPGSGWDNWYSLGGSS
;
A
#
# COMPACT_ATOMS: atom_id res chain seq x y z
N MET A 1 -4.81 -4.75 20.79
CA MET A 1 -3.89 -5.63 21.55
C MET A 1 -2.63 -4.84 21.86
N ALA A 2 -2.00 -5.06 23.05
CA ALA A 2 -0.73 -4.42 23.40
C ALA A 2 0.41 -4.85 22.47
N LEU A 3 1.39 -3.96 22.22
CA LEU A 3 2.55 -4.27 21.42
C LEU A 3 3.42 -5.35 22.08
N LYS A 4 3.77 -6.38 21.30
CA LYS A 4 4.84 -7.31 21.65
C LYS A 4 6.18 -6.61 21.43
N ARG A 5 7.08 -6.67 22.42
CA ARG A 5 8.38 -6.03 22.39
C ARG A 5 9.49 -7.07 22.29
N VAL A 6 10.33 -6.97 21.27
CA VAL A 6 11.50 -7.83 21.06
C VAL A 6 12.74 -7.04 21.47
N TRP A 7 13.31 -7.38 22.62
CA TRP A 7 14.50 -6.68 23.12
C TRP A 7 15.76 -7.15 22.39
N ILE A 8 16.45 -6.21 21.72
CA ILE A 8 17.73 -6.42 21.02
C ILE A 8 18.65 -5.26 21.44
N ALA A 9 19.33 -5.42 22.56
CA ALA A 9 20.05 -4.33 23.20
C ALA A 9 21.15 -3.72 22.33
N SER A 10 21.09 -2.40 22.11
CA SER A 10 22.19 -1.62 21.55
C SER A 10 23.11 -1.14 22.67
N PRO A 11 24.45 -1.18 22.50
CA PRO A 11 25.40 -0.54 23.42
C PRO A 11 25.50 0.98 23.20
N ASN A 12 24.91 1.51 22.12
CA ASN A 12 25.08 2.88 21.64
C ASN A 12 24.05 3.84 22.30
N PHE A 13 24.24 4.17 23.54
CA PHE A 13 23.40 5.10 24.29
C PHE A 13 24.18 5.87 25.34
N SER A 14 23.57 6.90 25.89
CA SER A 14 24.12 7.68 27.02
C SER A 14 23.04 8.10 28.02
N SER A 15 23.45 8.67 29.13
CA SER A 15 22.52 9.24 30.12
C SER A 15 21.76 10.44 29.55
N ARG A 16 20.47 10.59 29.89
CA ARG A 16 19.69 11.80 29.56
C ARG A 16 20.07 12.99 30.41
N GLY A 17 20.88 12.81 31.49
CA GLY A 17 21.24 13.90 32.37
C GLY A 17 20.07 14.58 33.08
N GLY A 18 18.97 13.84 33.32
CA GLY A 18 17.76 14.38 33.95
C GLY A 18 16.75 15.00 32.96
N ALA A 19 17.08 15.08 31.65
CA ALA A 19 16.17 15.63 30.67
C ALA A 19 14.95 14.67 30.42
N THR A 20 13.77 15.27 30.33
CA THR A 20 12.53 14.56 30.04
C THR A 20 12.20 14.69 28.55
N PRO A 21 11.79 13.60 27.87
CA PRO A 21 11.34 13.66 26.50
C PRO A 21 10.15 14.61 26.31
N ARG A 22 10.21 15.40 25.23
CA ARG A 22 9.14 16.27 24.76
C ARG A 22 8.76 15.98 23.31
N LEU A 23 9.60 15.23 22.59
CA LEU A 23 9.42 14.87 21.19
C LEU A 23 9.31 13.36 21.04
N LEU A 24 8.36 12.90 20.21
CA LEU A 24 8.36 11.60 19.60
C LEU A 24 8.81 11.79 18.14
N VAL A 25 9.98 11.26 17.80
CA VAL A 25 10.59 11.48 16.49
C VAL A 25 10.51 10.21 15.67
N LEU A 26 10.00 10.35 14.46
CA LEU A 26 9.81 9.27 13.50
C LEU A 26 10.93 9.28 12.47
N HIS A 27 11.48 8.10 12.17
CA HIS A 27 12.60 7.89 11.27
C HIS A 27 12.33 6.78 10.27
N THR A 28 13.18 6.68 9.25
CA THR A 28 13.26 5.53 8.33
C THR A 28 14.65 4.93 8.37
N ALA A 29 14.72 3.60 8.44
CA ALA A 29 15.97 2.86 8.64
C ALA A 29 16.88 2.84 7.40
N GLU A 30 16.40 3.25 6.23
CA GLU A 30 17.10 3.37 4.94
C GLU A 30 17.85 2.12 4.44
N GLY A 31 17.69 0.97 5.08
CA GLY A 31 18.38 -0.26 4.68
C GLY A 31 17.92 -1.50 5.42
N ALA A 32 17.68 -1.40 6.72
CA ALA A 32 17.17 -2.53 7.49
C ALA A 32 15.71 -2.83 7.13
N ARG A 33 15.40 -4.11 6.90
CA ARG A 33 14.05 -4.56 6.48
C ARG A 33 13.26 -5.21 7.61
N THR A 34 13.90 -5.54 8.70
CA THR A 34 13.26 -6.17 9.87
C THR A 34 13.81 -5.56 11.15
N ILE A 35 13.03 -5.66 12.23
CA ILE A 35 13.46 -5.20 13.56
C ILE A 35 14.72 -5.92 14.04
N GLU A 36 14.94 -7.18 13.62
CA GLU A 36 16.16 -7.93 13.96
C GLU A 36 17.37 -7.42 13.18
N SER A 37 17.24 -7.15 11.88
CA SER A 37 18.33 -6.60 11.07
C SER A 37 18.73 -5.20 11.52
N LEU A 38 17.75 -4.38 11.91
CA LEU A 38 17.98 -3.07 12.49
C LEU A 38 18.68 -3.17 13.87
N GLY A 39 18.22 -4.09 14.72
CA GLY A 39 18.87 -4.37 16.01
C GLY A 39 20.31 -4.84 15.85
N SER A 40 20.58 -5.74 14.90
CA SER A 40 21.93 -6.19 14.58
C SER A 40 22.84 -5.06 14.12
N TYR A 41 22.32 -4.12 13.31
CA TYR A 41 23.04 -2.91 12.93
C TYR A 41 23.42 -2.07 14.16
N PHE A 42 22.48 -1.84 15.09
CA PHE A 42 22.73 -1.06 16.30
C PHE A 42 23.62 -1.76 17.34
N GLN A 43 23.84 -3.07 17.22
CA GLN A 43 24.80 -3.83 18.03
C GLN A 43 26.23 -3.71 17.49
N GLY A 44 26.38 -3.28 16.24
CA GLY A 44 27.68 -3.11 15.59
C GLY A 44 28.45 -1.90 16.13
N ASN A 45 29.67 -1.75 15.59
CA ASN A 45 30.51 -0.58 15.89
C ASN A 45 30.04 0.65 15.08
N VAL A 46 28.87 1.18 15.44
CA VAL A 46 28.24 2.32 14.79
C VAL A 46 27.94 3.42 15.82
N SER A 47 27.91 4.67 15.38
CA SER A 47 27.55 5.82 16.23
C SER A 47 26.07 6.17 16.10
N ALA A 48 25.22 5.16 16.07
CA ALA A 48 23.77 5.30 15.88
C ALA A 48 23.01 4.28 16.75
N SER A 49 21.82 4.66 17.17
CA SER A 49 20.82 3.78 17.80
C SER A 49 19.45 4.46 17.81
N SER A 50 18.39 3.68 18.06
CA SER A 50 17.04 4.19 18.31
C SER A 50 16.46 3.52 19.56
N HIS A 51 15.36 4.07 20.12
CA HIS A 51 14.67 3.41 21.22
C HIS A 51 13.89 2.21 20.73
N ALA A 52 13.23 2.35 19.57
CA ALA A 52 12.41 1.32 18.98
C ALA A 52 12.60 1.20 17.46
N GLY A 53 12.10 0.11 16.89
CA GLY A 53 11.96 -0.09 15.46
C GLY A 53 10.65 -0.82 15.13
N ALA A 54 10.08 -0.55 13.98
CA ALA A 54 8.88 -1.18 13.47
C ALA A 54 9.09 -1.78 12.08
N ASP A 55 8.63 -2.99 11.89
CA ASP A 55 8.47 -3.68 10.61
C ASP A 55 7.03 -4.18 10.45
N ASP A 56 6.74 -4.96 9.41
CA ASP A 56 5.39 -5.45 9.13
C ASP A 56 4.93 -6.65 10.00
N LYS A 57 5.64 -6.99 11.05
CA LYS A 57 5.15 -7.99 12.00
C LYS A 57 3.95 -7.45 12.77
N VAL A 58 2.89 -8.23 12.80
CA VAL A 58 1.64 -7.85 13.49
C VAL A 58 1.89 -7.58 14.98
N ASN A 59 1.49 -6.41 15.47
CA ASN A 59 1.59 -6.00 16.89
C ASN A 59 2.99 -6.24 17.51
N THR A 60 4.06 -6.02 16.75
CA THR A 60 5.42 -6.33 17.20
C THR A 60 6.38 -5.19 16.86
N ILE A 61 7.18 -4.76 17.83
CA ILE A 61 8.28 -3.80 17.65
C ILE A 61 9.59 -4.35 18.21
N GLY A 62 10.72 -3.88 17.67
CA GLY A 62 12.02 -4.00 18.30
C GLY A 62 12.20 -2.94 19.37
N GLU A 63 12.89 -3.25 20.45
CA GLU A 63 13.40 -2.27 21.44
C GLU A 63 14.90 -2.41 21.55
N TYR A 64 15.63 -1.28 21.46
CA TYR A 64 17.09 -1.29 21.39
C TYR A 64 17.73 -0.48 22.51
N VAL A 65 17.12 0.64 22.92
CA VAL A 65 17.58 1.50 24.00
C VAL A 65 16.44 1.74 24.98
N LYS A 66 16.72 1.64 26.28
CA LYS A 66 15.72 1.86 27.33
C LYS A 66 15.22 3.30 27.35
N ARG A 67 13.96 3.52 27.77
CA ARG A 67 13.31 4.84 27.86
C ARG A 67 14.07 5.87 28.69
N ASP A 68 14.74 5.43 29.77
CA ASP A 68 15.52 6.28 30.67
C ASP A 68 16.88 6.70 30.09
N LYS A 69 17.28 6.14 28.96
CA LYS A 69 18.52 6.44 28.26
C LYS A 69 18.27 7.33 27.05
N LYS A 70 19.32 7.94 26.57
CA LYS A 70 19.39 8.75 25.37
C LYS A 70 19.93 7.88 24.22
N ALA A 71 19.08 7.52 23.25
CA ALA A 71 19.53 6.90 22.00
C ALA A 71 20.30 7.93 21.14
N TRP A 72 21.16 7.47 20.27
CA TRP A 72 21.95 8.32 19.38
C TRP A 72 21.31 8.36 17.98
N THR A 73 20.21 9.12 17.85
CA THR A 73 19.34 9.13 16.67
C THR A 73 19.28 10.49 15.99
N CYS A 74 19.09 11.57 16.75
CA CYS A 74 18.79 12.91 16.22
C CYS A 74 19.65 14.02 16.88
N SER A 75 20.95 13.77 17.00
CA SER A 75 21.98 14.73 17.38
C SER A 75 21.64 15.55 18.64
N ASN A 76 21.47 16.86 18.52
CA ASN A 76 21.20 17.77 19.66
C ASN A 76 19.87 17.48 20.37
N TYR A 77 18.93 16.76 19.72
CA TYR A 77 17.63 16.43 20.29
C TYR A 77 17.59 15.06 20.98
N ASN A 78 18.69 14.27 20.95
CA ASN A 78 18.75 12.95 21.59
C ASN A 78 18.30 12.95 23.06
N GLY A 79 18.62 14.00 23.82
CA GLY A 79 18.25 14.10 25.24
C GLY A 79 16.75 14.28 25.48
N VAL A 80 16.05 14.94 24.58
CA VAL A 80 14.65 15.37 24.73
C VAL A 80 13.69 14.62 23.79
N SER A 81 14.14 13.54 23.15
CA SER A 81 13.34 12.74 22.24
C SER A 81 13.24 11.28 22.65
N MET A 82 12.15 10.66 22.26
CA MET A 82 11.99 9.23 22.03
C MET A 82 11.94 9.00 20.52
N ASN A 83 12.54 7.92 20.03
CA ASN A 83 12.76 7.70 18.61
C ASN A 83 12.31 6.31 18.20
N ILE A 84 11.67 6.19 17.03
CA ILE A 84 11.33 4.94 16.39
C ILE A 84 11.78 4.97 14.92
N GLU A 85 12.41 3.88 14.48
CA GLU A 85 12.82 3.66 13.10
C GLU A 85 11.82 2.73 12.40
N MET A 86 11.16 3.18 11.35
CA MET A 86 10.43 2.28 10.47
C MET A 86 11.41 1.58 9.52
N CYS A 87 11.27 0.28 9.34
CA CYS A 87 12.09 -0.54 8.41
C CYS A 87 11.71 -0.26 6.93
N GLY A 88 11.67 1.01 6.56
CA GLY A 88 11.27 1.58 5.28
C GLY A 88 12.27 2.61 4.77
N PHE A 89 11.89 3.35 3.74
CA PHE A 89 12.72 4.36 3.09
C PHE A 89 11.99 5.70 2.96
N ALA A 90 12.72 6.79 3.13
CA ALA A 90 12.22 8.14 2.93
C ALA A 90 11.76 8.41 1.47
N SER A 91 12.24 7.64 0.52
CA SER A 91 11.85 7.71 -0.90
C SER A 91 10.51 7.03 -1.21
N TRP A 92 9.90 6.33 -0.26
CA TRP A 92 8.62 5.64 -0.48
C TRP A 92 7.49 6.63 -0.74
N SER A 93 6.64 6.29 -1.72
CA SER A 93 5.37 6.99 -1.95
C SER A 93 4.36 6.64 -0.84
N THR A 94 3.28 7.40 -0.75
CA THR A 94 2.20 7.11 0.20
C THR A 94 1.58 5.74 -0.04
N GLU A 95 1.43 5.33 -1.30
CA GLU A 95 0.94 4.00 -1.66
C GLU A 95 1.88 2.90 -1.17
N THR A 96 3.21 3.12 -1.28
CA THR A 96 4.19 2.17 -0.74
C THR A 96 4.08 2.06 0.78
N TRP A 97 3.88 3.16 1.49
CA TRP A 97 3.64 3.13 2.93
C TRP A 97 2.36 2.37 3.30
N HIS A 98 1.27 2.56 2.53
CA HIS A 98 0.01 1.84 2.74
C HIS A 98 0.11 0.33 2.49
N ALA A 99 1.11 -0.13 1.73
CA ALA A 99 1.40 -1.56 1.59
C ALA A 99 2.01 -2.19 2.85
N HIS A 100 2.42 -1.36 3.81
CA HIS A 100 3.00 -1.78 5.07
C HIS A 100 2.11 -1.41 6.27
N PRO A 101 0.82 -1.83 6.30
CA PRO A 101 -0.16 -1.37 7.28
C PRO A 101 0.19 -1.78 8.70
N ASN A 102 0.84 -2.92 8.90
CA ASN A 102 1.28 -3.35 10.22
C ASN A 102 2.42 -2.49 10.75
N MET A 103 3.33 -2.02 9.89
CA MET A 103 4.40 -1.11 10.28
C MET A 103 3.84 0.25 10.73
N LEU A 104 2.85 0.80 10.00
CA LEU A 104 2.17 2.03 10.36
C LEU A 104 1.38 1.87 11.67
N ASP A 105 0.67 0.76 11.85
CA ASP A 105 -0.07 0.43 13.08
C ASP A 105 0.86 0.26 14.28
N ASN A 106 1.99 -0.42 14.12
CA ASN A 106 3.01 -0.57 15.15
C ASN A 106 3.61 0.79 15.55
N CYS A 107 3.91 1.65 14.57
CA CYS A 107 4.36 3.01 14.81
C CYS A 107 3.32 3.83 15.59
N ALA A 108 2.07 3.79 15.17
CA ALA A 108 0.96 4.49 15.82
C ALA A 108 0.75 4.04 17.28
N LYS A 109 0.76 2.74 17.52
CA LYS A 109 0.66 2.17 18.87
C LYS A 109 1.83 2.57 19.75
N TRP A 110 3.06 2.57 19.21
CA TRP A 110 4.22 3.05 19.93
C TRP A 110 4.09 4.53 20.29
N ILE A 111 3.63 5.38 19.34
CA ILE A 111 3.34 6.80 19.63
C ILE A 111 2.35 6.93 20.78
N ALA A 112 1.24 6.18 20.75
CA ALA A 112 0.21 6.24 21.80
C ALA A 112 0.77 5.85 23.17
N GLU A 113 1.57 4.78 23.26
CA GLU A 113 2.17 4.31 24.52
C GLU A 113 3.21 5.28 25.06
N GLU A 114 4.12 5.82 24.21
CA GLU A 114 5.15 6.76 24.65
C GLU A 114 4.55 8.14 24.97
N ALA A 115 3.54 8.59 24.23
CA ALA A 115 2.79 9.80 24.51
C ALA A 115 2.12 9.75 25.88
N ALA A 116 1.44 8.64 26.19
CA ALA A 116 0.83 8.42 27.50
C ALA A 116 1.88 8.37 28.64
N HIS A 117 3.01 7.68 28.40
CA HIS A 117 4.06 7.52 29.41
C HIS A 117 4.74 8.87 29.79
N PHE A 118 5.01 9.73 28.81
CA PHE A 118 5.71 11.01 29.02
C PHE A 118 4.79 12.23 29.07
N GLY A 119 3.48 12.05 28.95
CA GLY A 119 2.51 13.15 28.88
C GLY A 119 2.73 14.04 27.65
N ILE A 120 3.15 13.47 26.52
CA ILE A 120 3.38 14.19 25.26
C ILE A 120 2.08 14.21 24.47
N PRO A 121 1.60 15.39 23.98
CA PRO A 121 0.43 15.42 23.12
C PRO A 121 0.66 14.69 21.79
N ILE A 122 -0.32 13.94 21.31
CA ILE A 122 -0.27 13.31 19.99
C ILE A 122 -0.69 14.35 18.94
N VAL A 123 0.17 15.31 18.67
CA VAL A 123 -0.03 16.37 17.69
C VAL A 123 1.20 16.48 16.79
N LYS A 124 0.96 16.70 15.48
CA LYS A 124 2.05 16.96 14.54
C LYS A 124 2.66 18.33 14.84
N LEU A 125 3.97 18.36 15.02
CA LEU A 125 4.74 19.61 15.10
C LEU A 125 5.28 19.97 13.71
N ASN A 126 5.29 21.27 13.41
CA ASN A 126 6.08 21.79 12.30
C ASN A 126 7.54 22.01 12.74
N ALA A 127 8.44 22.31 11.80
CA ALA A 127 9.86 22.48 12.08
C ALA A 127 10.15 23.53 13.17
N SER A 128 9.49 24.69 13.14
CA SER A 128 9.68 25.75 14.15
C SER A 128 9.29 25.28 15.56
N GLN A 129 8.19 24.54 15.67
CA GLN A 129 7.74 23.98 16.95
C GLN A 129 8.65 22.86 17.45
N ALA A 130 9.10 21.96 16.56
CA ALA A 130 9.98 20.85 16.91
C ALA A 130 11.36 21.33 17.37
N GLN A 131 11.91 22.32 16.67
CA GLN A 131 13.20 22.93 16.99
C GLN A 131 13.16 23.83 18.23
N GLY A 132 12.01 24.42 18.52
CA GLY A 132 11.78 25.25 19.72
C GLY A 132 11.44 24.42 20.96
N SER A 133 10.43 24.86 21.71
CA SER A 133 9.95 24.22 22.95
C SER A 133 8.70 23.36 22.77
N GLY A 134 8.27 23.08 21.53
CA GLY A 134 7.07 22.32 21.24
C GLY A 134 7.12 20.89 21.83
N ARG A 135 5.94 20.38 22.20
CA ARG A 135 5.74 19.02 22.71
C ARG A 135 4.82 18.28 21.75
N GLY A 136 5.25 17.15 21.20
CA GLY A 136 4.44 16.41 20.22
C GLY A 136 5.26 15.44 19.38
N VAL A 137 4.72 15.12 18.19
CA VAL A 137 5.29 14.18 17.24
C VAL A 137 5.83 14.92 16.02
N CYS A 138 7.02 14.59 15.58
CA CYS A 138 7.64 15.17 14.37
C CYS A 138 8.41 14.10 13.59
N GLN A 139 8.74 14.42 12.34
CA GLN A 139 9.69 13.63 11.55
C GLN A 139 11.10 14.14 11.79
N HIS A 140 12.11 13.33 11.49
CA HIS A 140 13.51 13.74 11.63
C HIS A 140 13.84 15.01 10.83
N VAL A 141 13.30 15.13 9.61
CA VAL A 141 13.47 16.33 8.77
C VAL A 141 13.05 17.63 9.46
N ASP A 142 12.07 17.59 10.36
CA ASP A 142 11.58 18.78 11.08
C ASP A 142 12.61 19.34 12.07
N LEU A 143 13.63 18.56 12.44
CA LEU A 143 14.69 18.97 13.37
C LEU A 143 15.82 19.75 12.69
N GLY A 144 15.85 19.76 11.35
CA GLY A 144 16.82 20.51 10.57
C GLY A 144 18.28 20.19 10.89
N ALA A 145 19.17 21.16 10.74
CA ALA A 145 20.60 21.00 11.00
C ALA A 145 20.91 20.56 12.45
N GLY A 146 20.11 20.99 13.44
CA GLY A 146 20.24 20.57 14.83
C GLY A 146 19.96 19.08 15.06
N GLY A 147 19.15 18.47 14.20
CA GLY A 147 18.88 17.04 14.16
C GLY A 147 19.89 16.24 13.36
N GLY A 148 20.83 16.88 12.68
CA GLY A 148 21.80 16.22 11.80
C GLY A 148 21.55 16.44 10.30
N GLY A 149 20.52 17.19 9.92
CA GLY A 149 20.23 17.54 8.53
C GLY A 149 19.64 16.39 7.70
N HIS A 150 18.95 15.46 8.34
CA HIS A 150 18.31 14.31 7.70
C HIS A 150 16.99 14.70 7.02
N HIS A 151 16.50 13.85 6.11
CA HIS A 151 15.31 14.11 5.28
C HIS A 151 14.16 13.12 5.51
N ASP A 152 14.35 12.16 6.42
CA ASP A 152 13.36 11.13 6.76
C ASP A 152 12.25 11.70 7.69
N CYS A 153 11.03 11.17 7.60
CA CYS A 153 10.57 9.99 6.86
C CYS A 153 10.24 10.21 5.37
N GLY A 154 10.47 11.39 4.80
CA GLY A 154 10.14 11.73 3.42
C GLY A 154 8.71 12.24 3.23
N SER A 155 8.45 12.82 2.05
CA SER A 155 7.17 13.47 1.72
C SER A 155 5.99 12.50 1.54
N GLY A 156 6.28 11.23 1.23
CA GLY A 156 5.26 10.19 1.07
C GLY A 156 4.76 9.60 2.39
N PHE A 157 5.43 9.87 3.52
CA PHE A 157 5.02 9.29 4.81
C PHE A 157 3.65 9.81 5.27
N PRO A 158 2.66 8.94 5.54
CA PRO A 158 1.29 9.32 5.86
C PRO A 158 1.12 9.78 7.31
N MET A 159 1.84 10.83 7.72
CA MET A 159 1.95 11.32 9.09
C MET A 159 0.59 11.53 9.77
N ASN A 160 -0.37 12.16 9.06
CA ASN A 160 -1.68 12.46 9.65
C ASN A 160 -2.49 11.19 9.94
N GLU A 161 -2.37 10.18 9.09
CA GLU A 161 -3.04 8.89 9.26
C GLU A 161 -2.45 8.14 10.46
N VAL A 162 -1.13 8.10 10.58
CA VAL A 162 -0.43 7.50 11.74
C VAL A 162 -0.85 8.15 13.04
N LEU A 163 -0.98 9.48 13.09
CA LEU A 163 -1.47 10.18 14.28
C LEU A 163 -2.94 9.89 14.57
N THR A 164 -3.76 9.76 13.53
CA THR A 164 -5.17 9.37 13.68
C THR A 164 -5.29 7.96 14.28
N MET A 165 -4.48 7.02 13.81
CA MET A 165 -4.38 5.68 14.40
C MET A 165 -3.90 5.72 15.85
N ALA A 166 -2.91 6.57 16.17
CA ALA A 166 -2.40 6.72 17.53
C ALA A 166 -3.46 7.26 18.51
N HIS A 167 -4.46 7.98 18.02
CA HIS A 167 -5.66 8.38 18.79
C HIS A 167 -6.69 7.27 18.96
N GLY A 168 -6.41 6.05 18.50
CA GLY A 168 -7.28 4.88 18.64
C GLY A 168 -8.26 4.65 17.49
N ALA A 169 -8.11 5.37 16.37
CA ALA A 169 -8.79 5.00 15.15
C ALA A 169 -8.23 3.65 14.63
N PRO A 170 -9.07 2.80 14.00
CA PRO A 170 -8.55 1.62 13.33
C PRO A 170 -7.53 2.06 12.25
N PRO A 171 -6.49 1.25 11.99
CA PRO A 171 -5.62 1.50 10.86
C PRO A 171 -6.48 1.67 9.60
N PRO A 172 -6.09 2.54 8.66
CA PRO A 172 -6.77 2.58 7.38
C PRO A 172 -6.83 1.15 6.85
N SER A 173 -7.98 0.75 6.34
CA SER A 173 -8.07 -0.53 5.62
C SER A 173 -6.90 -0.54 4.65
N PRO A 174 -6.11 -1.62 4.59
CA PRO A 174 -4.96 -1.64 3.73
C PRO A 174 -5.42 -1.18 2.35
N SER A 175 -4.89 -0.03 1.93
CA SER A 175 -4.85 0.27 0.51
C SER A 175 -4.21 -0.96 -0.12
N PRO A 176 -4.76 -1.55 -1.15
CA PRO A 176 -4.15 -2.73 -1.74
C PRO A 176 -2.67 -2.45 -1.90
N ALA A 177 -1.85 -3.34 -1.36
CA ALA A 177 -0.41 -3.17 -1.27
C ALA A 177 0.15 -2.62 -2.58
N PRO A 178 1.02 -1.57 -2.54
CA PRO A 178 1.77 -1.24 -3.73
C PRO A 178 2.57 -2.49 -4.07
N ALA A 179 2.43 -2.92 -5.27
CA ALA A 179 3.14 -4.05 -5.79
C ALA A 179 4.65 -3.91 -5.49
N SER A 180 5.19 -4.78 -4.67
CA SER A 180 6.49 -5.37 -5.02
C SER A 180 6.45 -5.63 -6.51
N ASP A 181 7.48 -5.73 -7.32
CA ASP A 181 7.44 -5.99 -8.78
C ASP A 181 6.27 -6.86 -9.32
N TRP A 182 5.26 -7.07 -8.51
CA TRP A 182 3.88 -7.53 -8.61
C TRP A 182 2.97 -6.32 -8.57
N SER A 183 2.82 -5.63 -9.69
CA SER A 183 1.77 -4.64 -9.85
C SER A 183 0.44 -5.38 -9.85
N LEU A 184 -0.21 -5.49 -8.68
CA LEU A 184 -1.62 -5.88 -8.57
C LEU A 184 -2.54 -4.72 -8.98
N THR A 185 -2.13 -3.93 -9.96
CA THR A 185 -3.06 -3.07 -10.65
C THR A 185 -3.96 -3.98 -11.48
N GLY A 186 -5.04 -4.47 -10.84
CA GLY A 186 -6.07 -5.19 -11.53
C GLY A 186 -6.11 -6.69 -11.33
N ASP A 187 -5.64 -7.26 -10.22
CA ASP A 187 -5.96 -8.66 -9.89
C ASP A 187 -7.44 -8.81 -9.66
N VAL A 188 -8.05 -9.67 -10.43
CA VAL A 188 -9.46 -10.01 -10.31
C VAL A 188 -9.59 -11.49 -10.08
N VAL A 189 -10.31 -11.86 -9.03
CA VAL A 189 -10.67 -13.24 -8.75
C VAL A 189 -12.16 -13.43 -9.05
N VAL A 190 -12.49 -14.34 -9.92
CA VAL A 190 -13.87 -14.63 -10.29
C VAL A 190 -14.18 -16.12 -10.20
N PRO A 191 -15.41 -16.51 -9.84
CA PRO A 191 -15.83 -17.89 -9.94
C PRO A 191 -16.19 -18.25 -11.38
N ASN A 192 -15.71 -19.41 -11.83
CA ASN A 192 -16.24 -20.10 -13.00
C ASN A 192 -17.61 -20.70 -12.66
N PRO A 193 -18.47 -21.01 -13.66
CA PRO A 193 -19.78 -21.59 -13.40
C PRO A 193 -19.77 -22.93 -12.65
N ASP A 194 -18.67 -23.66 -12.71
CA ASP A 194 -18.46 -24.90 -11.95
C ASP A 194 -17.98 -24.68 -10.52
N GLY A 195 -17.87 -23.41 -10.09
CA GLY A 195 -17.47 -22.99 -8.72
C GLY A 195 -15.96 -22.93 -8.49
N ARG A 196 -15.13 -23.25 -9.51
CA ARG A 196 -13.68 -23.02 -9.41
C ARG A 196 -13.39 -21.52 -9.45
N LEU A 197 -12.47 -21.07 -8.63
CA LEU A 197 -11.95 -19.70 -8.73
C LEU A 197 -10.88 -19.62 -9.81
N GLU A 198 -10.88 -18.51 -10.52
CA GLU A 198 -9.85 -18.12 -11.48
C GLU A 198 -9.38 -16.71 -11.16
N VAL A 199 -8.07 -16.52 -11.11
CA VAL A 199 -7.41 -15.24 -10.83
C VAL A 199 -6.73 -14.75 -12.09
N PHE A 200 -6.83 -13.44 -12.32
CA PHE A 200 -6.24 -12.74 -13.45
C PHE A 200 -5.32 -11.64 -12.95
N GLU A 201 -4.21 -11.45 -13.66
CA GLU A 201 -3.17 -10.48 -13.29
C GLU A 201 -2.60 -9.83 -14.55
N ILE A 202 -2.24 -8.55 -14.44
CA ILE A 202 -1.40 -7.87 -15.45
C ILE A 202 0.06 -8.11 -15.07
N ARG A 203 0.81 -8.73 -15.98
CA ARG A 203 2.25 -8.92 -15.83
C ARG A 203 3.01 -8.32 -17.01
N GLY A 204 3.61 -7.14 -16.76
CA GLY A 204 4.17 -6.31 -17.82
C GLY A 204 3.07 -5.87 -18.79
N ARG A 205 3.14 -6.31 -20.04
CA ARG A 205 2.15 -5.97 -21.09
C ARG A 205 1.16 -7.11 -21.37
N SER A 206 1.28 -8.23 -20.65
CA SER A 206 0.44 -9.41 -20.81
C SER A 206 -0.61 -9.53 -19.71
N VAL A 207 -1.76 -10.09 -20.05
CA VAL A 207 -2.70 -10.62 -19.06
C VAL A 207 -2.38 -12.09 -18.85
N ILE A 208 -2.25 -12.50 -17.62
CA ILE A 208 -2.04 -13.90 -17.23
C ILE A 208 -3.14 -14.35 -16.29
N HIS A 209 -3.40 -15.65 -16.23
CA HIS A 209 -4.41 -16.20 -15.34
C HIS A 209 -3.98 -17.54 -14.73
N ARG A 210 -4.67 -17.92 -13.67
CA ARG A 210 -4.49 -19.18 -12.97
C ARG A 210 -5.80 -19.60 -12.34
N TYR A 211 -6.12 -20.88 -12.35
CA TYR A 211 -7.40 -21.40 -11.89
C TYR A 211 -7.25 -22.57 -10.92
N GLN A 212 -8.30 -22.85 -10.16
CA GLN A 212 -8.37 -24.01 -9.27
C GLN A 212 -8.65 -25.30 -10.07
N SER A 213 -8.09 -26.42 -9.63
CA SER A 213 -8.35 -27.75 -10.25
C SER A 213 -9.79 -28.24 -10.05
N LYS A 214 -10.45 -27.81 -8.96
CA LYS A 214 -11.85 -28.04 -8.61
C LYS A 214 -12.28 -26.96 -7.59
N PRO A 215 -13.57 -26.75 -7.33
CA PRO A 215 -14.05 -25.82 -6.31
C PRO A 215 -13.36 -26.07 -4.95
N GLY A 216 -12.75 -25.01 -4.41
CA GLY A 216 -11.97 -25.07 -3.15
C GLY A 216 -10.70 -25.95 -3.22
N GLY A 217 -10.32 -26.43 -4.40
CA GLY A 217 -9.14 -27.27 -4.61
C GLY A 217 -7.85 -26.49 -4.79
N ALA A 218 -6.77 -27.25 -5.04
CA ALA A 218 -5.46 -26.66 -5.31
C ALA A 218 -5.48 -25.81 -6.58
N TRP A 219 -4.67 -24.77 -6.61
CA TRP A 219 -4.43 -23.96 -7.79
C TRP A 219 -3.57 -24.73 -8.81
N HIS A 220 -3.84 -24.57 -10.10
CA HIS A 220 -2.98 -25.08 -11.16
C HIS A 220 -1.53 -24.64 -10.95
N SER A 221 -0.56 -25.48 -11.31
CA SER A 221 0.84 -25.25 -10.93
C SER A 221 1.51 -24.06 -11.63
N GLY A 222 0.97 -23.58 -12.72
CA GLY A 222 1.52 -22.49 -13.53
C GLY A 222 0.53 -21.37 -13.79
N TRP A 223 1.05 -20.22 -14.22
CA TRP A 223 0.29 -19.14 -14.84
C TRP A 223 0.24 -19.36 -16.33
N GLU A 224 -0.94 -19.20 -16.91
CA GLU A 224 -1.16 -19.24 -18.35
C GLU A 224 -1.32 -17.82 -18.88
N SER A 225 -0.81 -17.55 -20.09
CA SER A 225 -0.87 -16.21 -20.68
C SER A 225 -2.03 -16.07 -21.64
N LEU A 226 -2.79 -15.00 -21.47
CA LEU A 226 -3.78 -14.55 -22.46
C LEU A 226 -3.13 -13.63 -23.52
N GLY A 227 -1.81 -13.43 -23.47
CA GLY A 227 -1.08 -12.57 -24.41
C GLY A 227 -1.23 -11.07 -24.11
N GLU A 228 -0.74 -10.27 -25.04
CA GLU A 228 -0.69 -8.83 -24.94
C GLU A 228 -1.87 -8.17 -25.67
N PRO A 229 -2.77 -7.45 -24.96
CA PRO A 229 -3.82 -6.66 -25.63
C PRO A 229 -3.28 -5.46 -26.41
N GLY A 230 -2.06 -5.02 -26.08
CA GLY A 230 -1.39 -3.84 -26.65
C GLY A 230 -1.44 -2.63 -25.71
N GLY A 231 -0.43 -1.78 -25.81
CA GLY A 231 -0.24 -0.62 -24.92
C GLY A 231 0.33 -1.02 -23.55
N ASP A 232 0.56 -0.02 -22.69
CA ASP A 232 0.95 -0.23 -21.31
C ASP A 232 -0.32 -0.35 -20.48
N LEU A 233 -0.59 -1.54 -19.97
CA LEU A 233 -1.84 -1.84 -19.29
C LEU A 233 -1.90 -1.15 -17.92
N LEU A 234 -3.02 -0.49 -17.63
CA LEU A 234 -3.29 0.13 -16.35
C LEU A 234 -4.13 -0.76 -15.45
N GLN A 235 -5.19 -1.37 -16.02
CA GLN A 235 -6.17 -2.09 -15.22
C GLN A 235 -6.88 -3.17 -16.05
N LEU A 236 -7.42 -4.18 -15.37
CA LEU A 236 -8.31 -5.17 -15.95
C LEU A 236 -9.58 -5.34 -15.11
N SER A 237 -10.63 -5.81 -15.72
CA SER A 237 -11.87 -6.24 -15.07
C SER A 237 -12.35 -7.55 -15.71
N VAL A 238 -12.90 -8.44 -14.93
CA VAL A 238 -13.39 -9.74 -15.41
C VAL A 238 -14.79 -10.01 -14.92
N ILE A 239 -15.66 -10.49 -15.80
CA ILE A 239 -17.04 -10.79 -15.45
C ILE A 239 -17.53 -12.04 -16.23
N PRO A 240 -18.36 -12.88 -15.63
CA PRO A 240 -19.06 -13.93 -16.39
C PRO A 240 -20.20 -13.33 -17.22
N ASN A 241 -20.26 -13.66 -18.50
CA ASN A 241 -21.42 -13.43 -19.36
C ASN A 241 -22.65 -14.21 -18.85
N LYS A 242 -23.84 -13.93 -19.41
CA LYS A 242 -25.08 -14.61 -19.04
C LYS A 242 -25.01 -16.14 -19.20
N ASP A 243 -24.26 -16.60 -20.18
CA ASP A 243 -24.04 -18.01 -20.46
C ASP A 243 -22.93 -18.66 -19.60
N GLY A 244 -22.30 -17.87 -18.73
CA GLY A 244 -21.24 -18.32 -17.82
C GLY A 244 -19.83 -18.25 -18.38
N ARG A 245 -19.61 -17.87 -19.64
CA ARG A 245 -18.27 -17.64 -20.18
C ARG A 245 -17.63 -16.44 -19.49
N LEU A 246 -16.40 -16.55 -19.04
CA LEU A 246 -15.64 -15.41 -18.53
C LEU A 246 -15.22 -14.51 -19.68
N GLU A 247 -15.27 -13.21 -19.43
CA GLU A 247 -14.77 -12.17 -20.32
C GLU A 247 -13.89 -11.21 -19.55
N VAL A 248 -12.68 -10.98 -20.05
CA VAL A 248 -11.66 -10.08 -19.50
C VAL A 248 -11.66 -8.79 -20.32
N PHE A 249 -11.62 -7.67 -19.63
CA PHE A 249 -11.49 -6.34 -20.21
C PHE A 249 -10.21 -5.71 -19.69
N THR A 250 -9.49 -4.98 -20.54
CA THR A 250 -8.29 -4.26 -20.19
C THR A 250 -8.41 -2.78 -20.58
N LEU A 251 -7.83 -1.91 -19.76
CA LEU A 251 -7.61 -0.51 -20.05
C LEU A 251 -6.11 -0.27 -20.12
N ALA A 252 -5.64 0.34 -21.20
CA ALA A 252 -4.26 0.74 -21.38
C ALA A 252 -4.09 2.26 -21.13
N GLY A 253 -2.84 2.69 -20.86
CA GLY A 253 -2.50 4.09 -20.58
C GLY A 253 -2.78 5.07 -21.71
N ASP A 254 -2.92 4.59 -22.93
CA ASP A 254 -3.39 5.36 -24.09
C ASP A 254 -4.92 5.41 -24.23
N GLY A 255 -5.64 4.88 -23.22
CA GLY A 255 -7.11 4.86 -23.17
C GLY A 255 -7.76 3.73 -23.96
N ARG A 256 -7.00 2.83 -24.59
CA ARG A 256 -7.58 1.69 -25.32
C ARG A 256 -8.22 0.72 -24.38
N VAL A 257 -9.44 0.29 -24.76
CA VAL A 257 -10.19 -0.76 -24.09
C VAL A 257 -10.26 -1.99 -25.01
N LYS A 258 -9.82 -3.11 -24.49
CA LYS A 258 -9.80 -4.40 -25.20
C LYS A 258 -10.52 -5.45 -24.39
N ASN A 259 -11.07 -6.49 -25.08
CA ASN A 259 -11.67 -7.63 -24.41
C ASN A 259 -11.15 -8.96 -24.97
N ARG A 260 -11.27 -10.01 -24.16
CA ARG A 260 -11.07 -11.39 -24.56
C ARG A 260 -12.01 -12.29 -23.76
N TYR A 261 -12.60 -13.30 -24.36
CA TYR A 261 -13.61 -14.14 -23.75
C TYR A 261 -13.34 -15.63 -23.98
N GLN A 262 -13.93 -16.46 -23.13
CA GLN A 262 -13.88 -17.91 -23.26
C GLN A 262 -14.84 -18.38 -24.40
N ASP A 263 -14.47 -19.45 -25.13
CA ASP A 263 -15.31 -20.05 -26.16
C ASP A 263 -16.55 -20.72 -25.56
N LYS A 264 -16.43 -21.26 -24.36
CA LYS A 264 -17.50 -21.83 -23.53
C LYS A 264 -17.15 -21.67 -22.05
N PRO A 265 -18.11 -21.77 -21.12
CA PRO A 265 -17.85 -21.71 -19.70
C PRO A 265 -16.73 -22.66 -19.25
N GLY A 266 -15.68 -22.11 -18.62
CA GLY A 266 -14.48 -22.85 -18.17
C GLY A 266 -13.66 -23.47 -19.31
N GLY A 267 -13.89 -23.06 -20.54
CA GLY A 267 -13.20 -23.55 -21.73
C GLY A 267 -12.00 -22.70 -22.16
N ALA A 268 -11.54 -22.97 -23.40
CA ALA A 268 -10.45 -22.22 -24.01
C ALA A 268 -10.81 -20.74 -24.22
N TRP A 269 -9.79 -19.90 -24.25
CA TRP A 269 -9.92 -18.48 -24.54
C TRP A 269 -9.86 -18.23 -26.06
N HIS A 270 -10.72 -17.36 -26.57
CA HIS A 270 -10.68 -16.90 -27.95
C HIS A 270 -9.27 -16.46 -28.34
N SER A 271 -8.86 -16.68 -29.58
CA SER A 271 -7.48 -16.55 -30.04
C SER A 271 -6.91 -15.11 -30.07
N GLY A 272 -7.77 -14.09 -29.96
CA GLY A 272 -7.36 -12.71 -30.09
C GLY A 272 -8.05 -11.76 -29.09
N TRP A 273 -7.52 -10.54 -28.98
CA TRP A 273 -8.13 -9.44 -28.25
C TRP A 273 -9.02 -8.61 -29.17
N GLY A 274 -10.27 -8.44 -28.80
CA GLY A 274 -11.21 -7.55 -29.47
C GLY A 274 -10.93 -6.09 -29.16
N ASP A 275 -11.23 -5.20 -30.09
CA ASP A 275 -11.08 -3.74 -29.89
C ASP A 275 -12.43 -3.12 -29.52
N LEU A 276 -12.49 -2.50 -28.36
CA LEU A 276 -13.68 -1.80 -27.88
C LEU A 276 -13.55 -0.27 -28.00
N GLY A 277 -12.47 0.23 -28.59
CA GLY A 277 -12.23 1.65 -28.81
C GLY A 277 -11.35 2.32 -27.75
N VAL A 278 -11.37 3.65 -27.75
CA VAL A 278 -10.49 4.47 -26.93
C VAL A 278 -11.31 5.44 -26.09
N ILE A 279 -11.05 5.49 -24.78
CA ILE A 279 -11.50 6.52 -23.88
C ILE A 279 -10.26 7.35 -23.49
N ASN A 280 -10.10 8.49 -24.12
CA ASN A 280 -8.97 9.39 -23.84
C ASN A 280 -8.89 9.70 -22.35
N THR A 281 -7.69 9.59 -21.79
CA THR A 281 -7.43 9.79 -20.35
C THR A 281 -8.17 8.83 -19.41
N GLY A 282 -8.60 7.64 -19.88
CA GLY A 282 -9.15 6.58 -19.04
C GLY A 282 -8.18 6.17 -17.94
N GLN A 283 -8.67 6.04 -16.71
CA GLN A 283 -7.86 5.71 -15.52
C GLN A 283 -8.32 4.44 -14.82
N ASP A 284 -9.63 4.20 -14.76
CA ASP A 284 -10.22 3.04 -14.11
C ASP A 284 -11.20 2.35 -15.04
N ILE A 285 -11.26 1.02 -14.98
CA ILE A 285 -12.25 0.21 -15.68
C ILE A 285 -12.98 -0.72 -14.71
N THR A 286 -14.27 -0.80 -14.82
CA THR A 286 -15.09 -1.78 -14.12
C THR A 286 -16.18 -2.34 -15.01
N THR A 287 -16.74 -3.48 -14.62
CA THR A 287 -17.80 -4.16 -15.33
C THR A 287 -18.95 -4.55 -14.41
N ALA A 288 -20.13 -4.56 -14.92
CA ALA A 288 -21.29 -5.10 -14.22
C ALA A 288 -22.23 -5.81 -15.21
N ARG A 289 -23.10 -6.68 -14.68
CA ARG A 289 -24.11 -7.34 -15.46
C ARG A 289 -25.47 -6.78 -15.11
N HIS A 290 -26.19 -6.34 -16.13
CA HIS A 290 -27.59 -5.91 -16.01
C HIS A 290 -28.52 -7.07 -15.65
N ALA A 291 -29.70 -6.77 -15.14
CA ALA A 291 -30.70 -7.78 -14.77
C ALA A 291 -31.16 -8.65 -15.97
N ASP A 292 -31.11 -8.13 -17.19
CA ASP A 292 -31.41 -8.87 -18.42
C ASP A 292 -30.26 -9.80 -18.86
N GLY A 293 -29.07 -9.63 -18.25
CA GLY A 293 -27.90 -10.45 -18.47
C GLY A 293 -26.85 -9.82 -19.41
N ARG A 294 -27.10 -8.62 -19.95
CA ARG A 294 -26.10 -7.85 -20.72
C ARG A 294 -24.95 -7.42 -19.81
N VAL A 295 -23.75 -7.40 -20.35
CA VAL A 295 -22.57 -6.84 -19.67
C VAL A 295 -22.41 -5.38 -20.07
N GLY A 296 -22.17 -4.53 -19.08
CA GLY A 296 -21.75 -3.15 -19.26
C GLY A 296 -20.31 -2.94 -18.78
N ILE A 297 -19.63 -2.00 -19.39
CA ILE A 297 -18.29 -1.55 -19.08
C ILE A 297 -18.36 -0.08 -18.71
N TRP A 298 -17.69 0.31 -17.63
CA TRP A 298 -17.55 1.71 -17.22
C TRP A 298 -16.09 2.07 -17.14
N VAL A 299 -15.72 3.19 -17.72
CA VAL A 299 -14.36 3.75 -17.68
C VAL A 299 -14.46 5.15 -17.10
N ARG A 300 -13.73 5.40 -16.02
CA ARG A 300 -13.57 6.74 -15.47
C ARG A 300 -12.34 7.41 -16.12
N ALA A 301 -12.54 8.59 -16.68
CA ALA A 301 -11.50 9.42 -17.25
C ALA A 301 -10.87 10.36 -16.19
N ALA A 302 -9.70 10.93 -16.48
CA ALA A 302 -8.99 11.84 -15.57
C ALA A 302 -9.77 13.10 -15.20
N ASN A 303 -10.69 13.55 -16.06
CA ASN A 303 -11.61 14.66 -15.80
C ASN A 303 -12.83 14.25 -14.98
N MET A 304 -12.84 13.06 -14.39
CA MET A 304 -13.91 12.45 -13.62
C MET A 304 -15.17 12.06 -14.43
N ASP A 305 -15.17 12.24 -15.74
CA ASP A 305 -16.25 11.73 -16.59
C ASP A 305 -16.28 10.21 -16.55
N VAL A 306 -17.47 9.66 -16.43
CA VAL A 306 -17.71 8.22 -16.53
C VAL A 306 -18.27 7.91 -17.92
N TRP A 307 -17.54 7.11 -18.66
CA TRP A 307 -17.92 6.59 -19.96
C TRP A 307 -18.43 5.17 -19.82
N THR A 308 -19.48 4.82 -20.55
CA THR A 308 -20.03 3.46 -20.55
C THR A 308 -20.26 2.94 -21.96
N ARG A 309 -20.18 1.62 -22.07
CA ARG A 309 -20.50 0.86 -23.26
C ARG A 309 -21.14 -0.47 -22.84
N GLU A 310 -22.22 -0.86 -23.48
CA GLU A 310 -23.01 -2.01 -23.07
C GLU A 310 -23.17 -3.00 -24.23
N GLN A 311 -23.36 -4.28 -23.91
CA GLN A 311 -23.77 -5.27 -24.88
C GLN A 311 -25.17 -4.94 -25.41
N ARG A 312 -25.41 -5.18 -26.72
CA ARG A 312 -26.74 -5.02 -27.34
C ARG A 312 -27.70 -6.11 -26.88
N ASP A 313 -27.20 -7.33 -26.84
CA ASP A 313 -27.85 -8.50 -26.30
C ASP A 313 -26.90 -9.28 -25.43
N PRO A 314 -27.39 -10.07 -24.43
CA PRO A 314 -26.52 -10.86 -23.59
C PRO A 314 -25.54 -11.75 -24.37
N GLY A 315 -24.25 -11.48 -24.17
CA GLY A 315 -23.15 -12.24 -24.80
C GLY A 315 -22.86 -11.87 -26.25
N SER A 316 -23.45 -10.81 -26.80
CA SER A 316 -23.19 -10.41 -28.18
C SER A 316 -23.25 -8.92 -28.43
N GLY A 317 -22.41 -8.45 -29.38
CA GLY A 317 -22.40 -7.09 -29.90
C GLY A 317 -22.22 -6.03 -28.82
N TRP A 318 -21.68 -4.88 -29.20
CA TRP A 318 -21.47 -3.75 -28.30
C TRP A 318 -22.08 -2.49 -28.92
N ASP A 319 -22.74 -1.67 -28.08
CA ASP A 319 -23.16 -0.33 -28.46
C ASP A 319 -21.96 0.62 -28.57
N ASN A 320 -22.18 1.87 -28.93
CA ASN A 320 -21.13 2.88 -28.91
C ASN A 320 -20.89 3.35 -27.47
N TRP A 321 -19.67 3.87 -27.22
CA TRP A 321 -19.38 4.59 -25.99
C TRP A 321 -20.21 5.86 -25.86
N TYR A 322 -20.75 6.12 -24.66
CA TYR A 322 -21.37 7.39 -24.33
C TYR A 322 -20.99 7.83 -22.90
N SER A 323 -20.96 9.13 -22.66
CA SER A 323 -20.63 9.69 -21.35
C SER A 323 -21.87 9.79 -20.46
N LEU A 324 -21.72 9.41 -19.21
CA LEU A 324 -22.68 9.66 -18.14
C LEU A 324 -22.44 11.02 -17.47
N GLY A 325 -21.42 11.75 -17.88
CA GLY A 325 -20.91 12.93 -17.20
C GLY A 325 -20.02 12.60 -16.00
N GLY A 326 -19.47 13.64 -15.37
CA GLY A 326 -18.68 13.56 -14.15
C GLY A 326 -19.28 14.44 -13.06
N SER A 327 -18.92 14.20 -11.81
CA SER A 327 -19.23 15.14 -10.73
C SER A 327 -18.28 16.33 -10.82
N SER A 328 -18.81 17.52 -11.10
CA SER A 328 -18.10 18.79 -10.97
C SER A 328 -17.75 19.11 -9.51
#